data_030c7ffc685141f706e77951bd611949
#
_entry.id   030c7ffc685141f706e77951bd611949
#
_cell.length_a   1.000
_cell.length_b   1.000
_cell.length_c   1.000
_cell.angle_alpha   90.00
_cell.angle_beta   90.00
_cell.angle_gamma   90.00
#
_symmetry.space_group_name_H-M   'P 1'
#
loop_
_entity.id
_entity.type
_entity.pdbx_description
1 polymer ?
#
loop_
_entity_poly.entity_id
_entity_poly.type
_entity_poly.pdbx_seq_one_letter_code
_entity_poly.pdbx_strand_id
1 'polypeptide(L)'
;MNSQCENSWRNKHLHPRRSRKLTHSTLTGKTTLTNSRRNTAIHPGNRRVDFILPLMILFALGIDPAVAESVRLPRPRPAEAPTSPVEEVLSACRVRLTSELAIAPSVSDLNGSGECAVTDVVRLEAVILRDGRRVAIRPPATLRCEMAESVVHWVRDDVAGTVQELGAPLGSIDNYSSYNCRGRNNIVAAQLSEHGKANALDIHSFRLLNGKIVELTDPHIARDFREITRKSACGRFFTVLGPGSDGYHEDHVHVDLRQRTRGYRLCQWDVRDPEPPAESAAASQVPLPPPRPKFEAKRRKS
;
A
#
# COMPACT_ATOMS: atom_id res chain seq x y z
N MET A 1 -40.30 -0.55 -39.57
CA MET A 1 -39.82 -1.85 -40.07
C MET A 1 -38.90 -2.42 -39.05
N ASN A 2 -39.46 -3.23 -38.30
CA ASN A 2 -39.13 -4.36 -37.44
C ASN A 2 -37.80 -5.07 -37.73
N SER A 3 -37.07 -5.36 -36.68
CA SER A 3 -36.57 -6.70 -36.45
C SER A 3 -36.09 -6.83 -34.98
N GLN A 4 -36.90 -7.56 -34.23
CA GLN A 4 -36.57 -8.15 -32.92
C GLN A 4 -35.57 -9.29 -33.15
N CYS A 5 -34.58 -9.41 -32.29
CA CYS A 5 -33.83 -10.64 -32.06
C CYS A 5 -33.97 -11.03 -30.59
N GLU A 6 -34.95 -11.92 -30.34
CA GLU A 6 -35.05 -12.71 -29.12
C GLU A 6 -33.92 -13.75 -29.07
N ASN A 7 -33.15 -13.79 -28.00
CA ASN A 7 -32.25 -14.91 -27.68
C ASN A 7 -32.75 -15.63 -26.42
N SER A 8 -33.42 -16.73 -26.69
CA SER A 8 -33.80 -17.81 -25.78
C SER A 8 -32.55 -18.54 -25.28
N TRP A 9 -32.26 -18.52 -23.97
CA TRP A 9 -31.35 -19.46 -23.33
C TRP A 9 -32.12 -20.40 -22.41
N ARG A 10 -32.20 -21.64 -22.86
CA ARG A 10 -32.86 -22.77 -22.18
C ARG A 10 -32.13 -23.18 -20.91
N ASN A 11 -32.87 -23.28 -19.82
CA ASN A 11 -32.56 -24.00 -18.60
C ASN A 11 -32.00 -25.41 -18.85
N LYS A 12 -30.86 -25.75 -18.25
CA LYS A 12 -30.42 -27.13 -18.03
C LYS A 12 -30.25 -27.41 -16.55
N HIS A 13 -31.18 -28.19 -16.03
CA HIS A 13 -31.15 -29.17 -14.95
C HIS A 13 -30.06 -29.05 -13.84
N LEU A 14 -30.52 -28.63 -12.66
CA LEU A 14 -29.87 -28.81 -11.37
C LEU A 14 -30.19 -30.23 -10.85
N HIS A 15 -29.16 -31.05 -10.65
CA HIS A 15 -29.27 -32.27 -9.84
C HIS A 15 -28.93 -31.95 -8.37
N PRO A 16 -29.73 -32.43 -7.40
CA PRO A 16 -29.45 -32.22 -5.98
C PRO A 16 -28.35 -33.16 -5.49
N ARG A 17 -27.27 -32.63 -4.93
CA ARG A 17 -26.25 -33.39 -4.21
C ARG A 17 -26.70 -33.68 -2.78
N ARG A 18 -26.66 -34.96 -2.42
CA ARG A 18 -26.96 -35.56 -1.12
C ARG A 18 -26.16 -34.90 0.03
N SER A 19 -26.90 -34.53 1.07
CA SER A 19 -26.39 -34.21 2.40
C SER A 19 -25.70 -35.44 3.04
N ARG A 20 -24.42 -35.34 3.39
CA ARG A 20 -23.77 -36.25 4.34
C ARG A 20 -23.90 -35.65 5.73
N LYS A 21 -24.61 -36.37 6.61
CA LYS A 21 -24.66 -36.13 8.05
C LYS A 21 -23.25 -36.36 8.62
N LEU A 22 -22.69 -35.35 9.27
CA LEU A 22 -21.50 -35.49 10.14
C LEU A 22 -21.99 -35.67 11.56
N THR A 23 -21.61 -36.80 12.13
CA THR A 23 -21.81 -37.22 13.52
C THR A 23 -20.94 -36.38 14.44
N HIS A 24 -21.57 -35.79 15.46
CA HIS A 24 -20.90 -35.13 16.59
C HIS A 24 -20.08 -36.16 17.40
N SER A 25 -18.79 -35.91 17.57
CA SER A 25 -17.96 -36.54 18.59
C SER A 25 -17.60 -35.45 19.61
N THR A 26 -18.19 -35.60 20.80
CA THR A 26 -17.89 -34.80 22.00
C THR A 26 -16.61 -35.33 22.65
N LEU A 27 -15.56 -34.56 22.65
CA LEU A 27 -14.38 -34.78 23.49
C LEU A 27 -14.32 -33.71 24.58
N THR A 28 -14.70 -34.09 25.78
CA THR A 28 -14.51 -33.36 27.03
C THR A 28 -13.03 -33.46 27.46
N GLY A 29 -12.28 -32.38 27.23
CA GLY A 29 -10.93 -32.21 27.76
C GLY A 29 -10.92 -31.15 28.86
N LYS A 30 -10.84 -31.59 30.14
CA LYS A 30 -10.56 -30.71 31.27
C LYS A 30 -9.10 -30.28 31.22
N THR A 31 -8.85 -28.99 31.03
CA THR A 31 -7.50 -28.43 31.22
C THR A 31 -7.49 -27.56 32.45
N THR A 32 -6.73 -27.97 33.43
CA THR A 32 -6.48 -27.34 34.73
C THR A 32 -5.57 -26.08 34.50
N LEU A 33 -6.06 -24.92 34.89
CA LEU A 33 -5.28 -23.69 34.90
C LEU A 33 -4.47 -23.62 36.21
N THR A 34 -3.15 -23.82 36.12
CA THR A 34 -2.23 -23.48 37.21
C THR A 34 -1.81 -22.02 37.11
N ASN A 35 -2.29 -21.26 38.09
CA ASN A 35 -2.02 -19.84 38.28
C ASN A 35 -0.71 -19.70 39.07
N SER A 36 0.40 -19.36 38.42
CA SER A 36 1.66 -19.02 39.11
C SER A 36 1.80 -17.50 39.22
N ARG A 37 1.35 -16.97 40.36
CA ARG A 37 1.68 -15.60 40.75
C ARG A 37 3.10 -15.58 41.31
N ARG A 38 4.03 -14.93 40.65
CA ARG A 38 5.30 -14.46 41.24
C ARG A 38 5.13 -13.03 41.69
N ASN A 39 4.99 -12.87 43.01
CA ASN A 39 5.12 -11.59 43.71
C ASN A 39 6.62 -11.23 43.75
N THR A 40 7.01 -10.14 43.11
CA THR A 40 8.26 -9.44 43.39
C THR A 40 7.96 -8.26 44.29
N ALA A 41 8.36 -8.36 45.54
CA ALA A 41 8.31 -7.31 46.53
C ALA A 41 9.39 -6.27 46.23
N ILE A 42 8.99 -5.01 46.06
CA ILE A 42 9.89 -3.87 45.98
C ILE A 42 10.01 -3.30 47.38
N HIS A 43 11.21 -3.37 47.96
CA HIS A 43 11.56 -2.71 49.21
C HIS A 43 11.70 -1.18 49.01
N PRO A 44 11.10 -0.36 49.90
CA PRO A 44 11.40 1.08 49.91
C PRO A 44 12.67 1.32 50.74
N GLY A 45 13.73 1.72 50.06
CA GLY A 45 14.95 2.21 50.69
C GLY A 45 14.74 3.58 51.36
N ASN A 46 14.76 3.59 52.68
CA ASN A 46 14.70 4.76 53.53
C ASN A 46 16.08 5.45 53.51
N ARG A 47 16.23 6.55 52.81
CA ARG A 47 17.39 7.44 52.93
C ARG A 47 17.06 8.55 53.90
N ARG A 48 17.65 8.46 55.09
CA ARG A 48 17.69 9.57 56.06
C ARG A 48 18.60 10.66 55.48
N VAL A 49 18.05 11.88 55.41
CA VAL A 49 18.81 13.09 55.08
C VAL A 49 19.07 13.78 56.43
N ASP A 50 20.31 13.77 56.87
CA ASP A 50 20.78 14.48 58.05
C ASP A 50 20.76 16.00 57.76
N PHE A 51 19.96 16.71 58.52
CA PHE A 51 19.95 18.19 58.56
C PHE A 51 21.12 18.67 59.41
N ILE A 52 22.17 19.20 58.76
CA ILE A 52 23.20 19.99 59.40
C ILE A 52 22.74 21.44 59.37
N LEU A 53 22.48 21.97 60.58
CA LEU A 53 22.11 23.36 60.85
C LEU A 53 23.40 24.20 60.85
N PRO A 54 23.65 25.17 59.97
CA PRO A 54 24.72 26.15 60.18
C PRO A 54 24.23 27.37 60.95
N LEU A 55 24.98 27.68 61.94
CA LEU A 55 24.98 28.81 62.87
C LEU A 55 24.86 30.16 62.17
N MET A 56 23.81 30.93 62.48
CA MET A 56 23.63 32.31 62.06
C MET A 56 24.64 33.23 62.66
N ILE A 57 25.54 33.81 61.83
CA ILE A 57 26.32 34.99 62.21
C ILE A 57 25.58 36.22 61.65
N LEU A 58 25.08 37.03 62.58
CA LEU A 58 24.45 38.31 62.26
C LEU A 58 25.57 39.31 61.91
N PHE A 59 25.67 39.71 60.67
CA PHE A 59 26.39 40.92 60.25
C PHE A 59 25.38 41.98 59.85
N ALA A 60 25.21 42.97 60.71
CA ALA A 60 24.42 44.16 60.45
C ALA A 60 25.22 45.09 59.50
N LEU A 61 24.89 45.03 58.25
CA LEU A 61 25.30 46.04 57.24
C LEU A 61 24.03 46.80 56.79
N GLY A 62 24.06 48.12 57.03
CA GLY A 62 22.98 49.01 56.60
C GLY A 62 22.69 48.94 55.13
N ILE A 63 21.45 48.59 54.84
CA ILE A 63 20.96 48.60 53.44
C ILE A 63 20.10 49.85 53.31
N ASP A 64 20.59 50.80 52.47
CA ASP A 64 19.82 51.94 52.00
C ASP A 64 18.56 51.44 51.32
N PRO A 65 17.39 52.07 51.50
CA PRO A 65 16.20 51.67 50.75
C PRO A 65 16.36 52.11 49.30
N ALA A 66 16.81 51.16 48.46
CA ALA A 66 16.78 51.34 47.01
C ALA A 66 15.30 51.48 46.59
N VAL A 67 14.99 52.61 46.02
CA VAL A 67 13.68 52.91 45.40
C VAL A 67 13.42 51.83 44.33
N ALA A 68 12.50 50.92 44.62
CA ALA A 68 12.08 49.89 43.68
C ALA A 68 11.33 50.58 42.52
N GLU A 69 12.05 50.80 41.41
CA GLU A 69 11.44 51.21 40.17
C GLU A 69 10.47 50.11 39.70
N SER A 70 9.17 50.42 39.72
CA SER A 70 8.13 49.47 39.35
C SER A 70 8.24 49.19 37.85
N VAL A 71 8.91 48.09 37.47
CA VAL A 71 8.90 47.56 36.10
C VAL A 71 7.45 47.23 35.75
N ARG A 72 6.85 48.04 34.88
CA ARG A 72 5.53 47.79 34.32
C ARG A 72 5.61 46.52 33.47
N LEU A 73 5.01 45.42 33.93
CA LEU A 73 4.83 44.21 33.13
C LEU A 73 4.10 44.57 31.82
N PRO A 74 4.52 44.00 30.69
CA PRO A 74 3.80 44.14 29.44
C PRO A 74 2.32 43.76 29.63
N ARG A 75 1.40 44.52 29.07
CA ARG A 75 -0.01 44.12 29.09
C ARG A 75 -0.17 42.73 28.53
N PRO A 76 -0.96 41.84 29.17
CA PRO A 76 -1.26 40.54 28.56
C PRO A 76 -1.83 40.79 27.17
N ARG A 77 -1.33 40.05 26.18
CA ARG A 77 -1.88 40.05 24.81
C ARG A 77 -3.39 39.76 24.94
N PRO A 78 -4.27 40.51 24.26
CA PRO A 78 -5.67 40.16 24.24
C PRO A 78 -5.81 38.68 23.89
N ALA A 79 -6.60 37.93 24.67
CA ALA A 79 -6.92 36.56 24.31
C ALA A 79 -7.44 36.55 22.87
N GLU A 80 -6.75 35.84 21.98
CA GLU A 80 -7.26 35.62 20.65
C GLU A 80 -8.67 35.05 20.80
N ALA A 81 -9.66 35.73 20.23
CA ALA A 81 -11.02 35.25 20.23
C ALA A 81 -10.99 33.83 19.64
N PRO A 82 -11.71 32.85 20.20
CA PRO A 82 -11.75 31.51 19.63
C PRO A 82 -12.19 31.67 18.18
N THR A 83 -11.26 31.40 17.26
CA THR A 83 -11.57 31.27 15.83
C THR A 83 -12.58 30.15 15.75
N SER A 84 -13.82 30.47 15.38
CA SER A 84 -14.84 29.47 15.08
C SER A 84 -14.20 28.43 14.15
N PRO A 85 -14.42 27.12 14.37
CA PRO A 85 -13.92 26.12 13.46
C PRO A 85 -14.40 26.50 12.06
N VAL A 86 -13.46 26.79 11.15
CA VAL A 86 -13.78 26.91 9.73
C VAL A 86 -14.32 25.56 9.35
N GLU A 87 -15.60 25.45 9.06
CA GLU A 87 -16.22 24.24 8.53
C GLU A 87 -15.51 23.92 7.23
N GLU A 88 -14.65 22.90 7.28
CA GLU A 88 -13.86 22.47 6.13
C GLU A 88 -14.82 21.93 5.07
N VAL A 89 -15.03 22.69 4.02
CA VAL A 89 -15.88 22.26 2.89
C VAL A 89 -15.17 21.12 2.18
N LEU A 90 -15.67 19.91 2.42
CA LEU A 90 -15.12 18.71 1.79
C LEU A 90 -15.28 18.79 0.26
N SER A 91 -14.25 18.38 -0.47
CA SER A 91 -14.32 18.22 -1.92
C SER A 91 -15.34 17.14 -2.31
N ALA A 92 -15.82 17.18 -3.56
CA ALA A 92 -16.74 16.17 -4.06
C ALA A 92 -16.16 14.74 -3.95
N CYS A 93 -14.84 14.57 -4.10
CA CYS A 93 -14.18 13.30 -3.89
C CYS A 93 -14.22 12.89 -2.40
N ARG A 94 -13.96 13.81 -1.47
CA ARG A 94 -14.00 13.54 -0.03
C ARG A 94 -15.39 13.12 0.44
N VAL A 95 -16.42 13.64 -0.19
CA VAL A 95 -17.82 13.22 0.08
C VAL A 95 -18.06 11.77 -0.39
N ARG A 96 -17.47 11.36 -1.52
CA ARG A 96 -17.60 9.98 -2.01
C ARG A 96 -16.72 8.99 -1.25
N LEU A 97 -15.50 9.38 -0.88
CA LEU A 97 -14.55 8.54 -0.13
C LEU A 97 -14.92 8.52 1.37
N THR A 98 -16.04 7.88 1.68
CA THR A 98 -16.60 7.81 3.03
C THR A 98 -15.82 6.85 3.94
N SER A 99 -16.04 6.95 5.26
CA SER A 99 -15.48 6.02 6.25
C SER A 99 -15.98 4.57 6.08
N GLU A 100 -17.06 4.35 5.32
CA GLU A 100 -17.54 3.01 4.96
C GLU A 100 -16.70 2.37 3.84
N LEU A 101 -15.96 3.18 3.09
CA LEU A 101 -15.11 2.73 1.99
C LEU A 101 -13.65 2.62 2.40
N ALA A 102 -13.16 3.52 3.23
CA ALA A 102 -11.74 3.59 3.59
C ALA A 102 -11.47 4.31 4.90
N ILE A 103 -10.32 4.04 5.50
CA ILE A 103 -9.69 4.90 6.50
C ILE A 103 -8.69 5.76 5.74
N ALA A 104 -9.08 7.00 5.48
CA ALA A 104 -8.31 7.93 4.64
C ALA A 104 -8.45 9.36 5.16
N PRO A 105 -7.86 9.70 6.34
CA PRO A 105 -7.92 11.05 6.88
C PRO A 105 -7.33 12.07 5.89
N SER A 106 -7.91 13.28 5.86
CA SER A 106 -7.31 14.41 5.16
C SER A 106 -5.95 14.73 5.76
N VAL A 107 -5.03 15.11 4.92
CA VAL A 107 -3.75 15.71 5.33
C VAL A 107 -3.66 17.12 4.75
N SER A 108 -2.81 17.94 5.36
CA SER A 108 -2.55 19.29 4.87
C SER A 108 -2.06 19.24 3.42
N ASP A 109 -2.34 20.28 2.66
CA ASP A 109 -1.84 20.45 1.31
C ASP A 109 -0.32 20.25 1.26
N LEU A 110 0.12 19.53 0.26
CA LEU A 110 1.54 19.26 0.06
C LEU A 110 2.21 20.49 -0.56
N ASN A 111 3.17 21.05 0.16
CA ASN A 111 3.94 22.19 -0.31
C ASN A 111 5.20 21.71 -1.02
N GLY A 112 5.18 21.73 -2.35
CA GLY A 112 6.30 21.38 -3.22
C GLY A 112 6.51 22.43 -4.30
N SER A 113 7.61 22.33 -5.05
CA SER A 113 7.85 23.22 -6.19
C SER A 113 6.99 22.80 -7.40
N GLY A 114 6.35 23.76 -8.05
CA GLY A 114 5.54 23.53 -9.25
C GLY A 114 4.41 22.53 -9.00
N GLU A 115 4.27 21.53 -9.88
CA GLU A 115 3.21 20.49 -9.78
C GLU A 115 3.37 19.51 -8.61
N CYS A 116 4.43 19.64 -7.79
CA CYS A 116 4.52 18.90 -6.51
C CYS A 116 3.69 19.55 -5.39
N ALA A 117 3.18 20.75 -5.58
CA ALA A 117 2.15 21.34 -4.73
C ALA A 117 0.81 20.66 -5.06
N VAL A 118 0.25 19.92 -4.11
CA VAL A 118 -0.96 19.12 -4.31
C VAL A 118 -1.96 19.41 -3.21
N THR A 119 -3.18 19.70 -3.59
CA THR A 119 -4.33 19.89 -2.69
C THR A 119 -5.23 18.66 -2.67
N ASP A 120 -6.18 18.62 -1.75
CA ASP A 120 -7.15 17.52 -1.58
C ASP A 120 -6.47 16.18 -1.41
N VAL A 121 -5.52 16.12 -0.48
CA VAL A 121 -4.69 14.96 -0.21
C VAL A 121 -5.22 14.18 0.99
N VAL A 122 -5.14 12.87 0.89
CA VAL A 122 -5.49 11.93 1.95
C VAL A 122 -4.32 11.01 2.29
N ARG A 123 -4.32 10.50 3.52
CA ARG A 123 -3.46 9.39 3.92
C ARG A 123 -4.29 8.12 3.94
N LEU A 124 -4.24 7.35 2.87
CA LEU A 124 -4.95 6.07 2.76
C LEU A 124 -4.27 5.03 3.67
N GLU A 125 -4.94 4.69 4.78
CA GLU A 125 -4.46 3.76 5.80
C GLU A 125 -5.04 2.36 5.62
N ALA A 126 -6.30 2.26 5.20
CA ALA A 126 -6.96 1.00 4.95
C ALA A 126 -8.15 1.13 4.00
N VAL A 127 -8.44 0.07 3.29
CA VAL A 127 -9.65 -0.14 2.51
C VAL A 127 -10.63 -0.98 3.32
N ILE A 128 -11.91 -0.57 3.39
CA ILE A 128 -12.98 -1.32 4.03
C ILE A 128 -13.69 -2.14 2.96
N LEU A 129 -13.62 -3.46 3.05
CA LEU A 129 -14.26 -4.38 2.10
C LEU A 129 -15.79 -4.42 2.29
N ARG A 130 -16.52 -5.03 1.35
CA ARG A 130 -17.97 -5.16 1.40
C ARG A 130 -18.48 -5.99 2.59
N ASP A 131 -17.65 -6.87 3.14
CA ASP A 131 -17.90 -7.68 4.34
C ASP A 131 -17.44 -7.01 5.65
N GLY A 132 -17.03 -5.74 5.59
CA GLY A 132 -16.54 -4.97 6.73
C GLY A 132 -15.10 -5.22 7.14
N ARG A 133 -14.40 -6.19 6.54
CA ARG A 133 -12.98 -6.42 6.78
C ARG A 133 -12.14 -5.23 6.32
N ARG A 134 -11.03 -5.01 7.03
CA ARG A 134 -10.07 -3.95 6.73
C ARG A 134 -8.84 -4.55 6.04
N VAL A 135 -8.49 -3.99 4.90
CA VAL A 135 -7.23 -4.26 4.19
C VAL A 135 -6.30 -3.07 4.44
N ALA A 136 -5.26 -3.26 5.24
CA ALA A 136 -4.33 -2.17 5.57
C ALA A 136 -3.43 -1.83 4.38
N ILE A 137 -3.12 -0.55 4.20
CA ILE A 137 -2.06 -0.07 3.30
C ILE A 137 -0.81 0.15 4.13
N ARG A 138 0.30 -0.48 3.79
CA ARG A 138 1.52 -0.50 4.62
C ARG A 138 2.78 -0.19 3.81
N PRO A 139 3.49 0.91 4.13
CA PRO A 139 3.03 2.02 4.98
C PRO A 139 1.80 2.72 4.41
N PRO A 140 1.08 3.56 5.18
CA PRO A 140 -0.04 4.35 4.64
C PRO A 140 0.38 5.18 3.44
N ALA A 141 -0.47 5.25 2.43
CA ALA A 141 -0.18 5.94 1.17
C ALA A 141 -0.70 7.38 1.20
N THR A 142 0.18 8.35 0.89
CA THR A 142 -0.21 9.75 0.69
C THR A 142 -0.58 9.94 -0.78
N LEU A 143 -1.84 10.23 -1.04
CA LEU A 143 -2.44 10.29 -2.37
C LEU A 143 -3.42 11.47 -2.48
N ARG A 144 -3.59 12.01 -3.68
CA ARG A 144 -4.76 12.86 -3.94
C ARG A 144 -6.04 12.02 -3.84
N CYS A 145 -7.12 12.66 -3.47
CA CYS A 145 -8.36 11.97 -3.15
C CYS A 145 -8.84 11.04 -4.30
N GLU A 146 -8.83 11.49 -5.55
CA GLU A 146 -9.30 10.66 -6.68
C GLU A 146 -8.41 9.41 -6.90
N MET A 147 -7.10 9.52 -6.65
CA MET A 147 -6.23 8.35 -6.73
C MET A 147 -6.53 7.35 -5.63
N ALA A 148 -6.73 7.84 -4.39
CA ALA A 148 -7.13 6.99 -3.27
C ALA A 148 -8.49 6.32 -3.52
N GLU A 149 -9.50 7.06 -4.02
CA GLU A 149 -10.80 6.53 -4.40
C GLU A 149 -10.68 5.40 -5.43
N SER A 150 -9.84 5.59 -6.46
CA SER A 150 -9.61 4.57 -7.49
C SER A 150 -8.95 3.31 -6.93
N VAL A 151 -7.97 3.45 -6.02
CA VAL A 151 -7.34 2.32 -5.32
C VAL A 151 -8.36 1.58 -4.47
N VAL A 152 -9.18 2.30 -3.71
CA VAL A 152 -10.23 1.71 -2.85
C VAL A 152 -11.20 0.87 -3.66
N HIS A 153 -11.72 1.41 -4.76
CA HIS A 153 -12.62 0.67 -5.63
C HIS A 153 -11.95 -0.54 -6.27
N TRP A 154 -10.71 -0.42 -6.75
CA TRP A 154 -9.98 -1.55 -7.31
C TRP A 154 -9.81 -2.68 -6.30
N VAL A 155 -9.40 -2.35 -5.08
CA VAL A 155 -9.21 -3.36 -4.02
C VAL A 155 -10.52 -4.03 -3.63
N ARG A 156 -11.61 -3.27 -3.49
CA ARG A 156 -12.92 -3.77 -3.07
C ARG A 156 -13.60 -4.64 -4.13
N ASP A 157 -13.53 -4.20 -5.38
CA ASP A 157 -14.35 -4.74 -6.45
C ASP A 157 -13.62 -5.86 -7.21
N ASP A 158 -12.30 -5.75 -7.35
CA ASP A 158 -11.51 -6.63 -8.22
C ASP A 158 -10.54 -7.51 -7.42
N VAL A 159 -9.69 -6.90 -6.55
CA VAL A 159 -8.56 -7.61 -5.93
C VAL A 159 -9.00 -8.56 -4.82
N ALA A 160 -9.90 -8.10 -3.93
CA ALA A 160 -10.23 -8.84 -2.70
C ALA A 160 -10.83 -10.23 -2.99
N GLY A 161 -11.65 -10.34 -4.04
CA GLY A 161 -12.21 -11.61 -4.49
C GLY A 161 -11.16 -12.54 -5.09
N THR A 162 -10.35 -12.01 -6.01
CA THR A 162 -9.32 -12.77 -6.72
C THR A 162 -8.24 -13.31 -5.79
N VAL A 163 -7.81 -12.51 -4.81
CA VAL A 163 -6.79 -12.93 -3.82
C VAL A 163 -7.25 -14.10 -2.96
N GLN A 164 -8.53 -14.19 -2.66
CA GLN A 164 -9.08 -15.27 -1.82
C GLN A 164 -8.84 -16.66 -2.43
N GLU A 165 -8.75 -16.76 -3.77
CA GLU A 165 -8.43 -18.01 -4.47
C GLU A 165 -7.03 -18.53 -4.17
N LEU A 166 -6.13 -17.69 -3.64
CA LEU A 166 -4.78 -18.08 -3.21
C LEU A 166 -4.73 -18.75 -1.83
N GLY A 167 -5.88 -19.02 -1.23
CA GLY A 167 -6.05 -19.80 -0.01
C GLY A 167 -6.33 -19.04 1.27
N ALA A 168 -6.32 -17.68 1.24
CA ALA A 168 -6.76 -16.85 2.36
C ALA A 168 -7.14 -15.45 1.90
N PRO A 169 -7.99 -14.73 2.67
CA PRO A 169 -8.37 -13.36 2.35
C PRO A 169 -7.20 -12.38 2.41
N LEU A 170 -7.32 -11.27 1.67
CA LEU A 170 -6.39 -10.15 1.69
C LEU A 170 -6.39 -9.48 3.06
N GLY A 171 -5.20 -9.28 3.65
CA GLY A 171 -4.99 -8.62 4.94
C GLY A 171 -4.35 -7.24 4.80
N SER A 172 -3.35 -7.11 3.93
CA SER A 172 -2.73 -5.81 3.64
C SER A 172 -2.09 -5.75 2.25
N ILE A 173 -1.87 -4.53 1.80
CA ILE A 173 -1.16 -4.18 0.58
C ILE A 173 0.14 -3.50 0.97
N ASP A 174 1.23 -3.94 0.38
CA ASP A 174 2.55 -3.34 0.55
C ASP A 174 2.70 -2.15 -0.41
N ASN A 175 2.63 -0.93 0.15
CA ASN A 175 2.86 0.33 -0.54
C ASN A 175 4.37 0.56 -0.66
N TYR A 176 4.93 0.26 -1.81
CA TYR A 176 6.35 0.46 -2.10
C TYR A 176 6.70 1.96 -2.22
N SER A 177 5.83 2.74 -2.86
CA SER A 177 5.98 4.19 -2.99
C SER A 177 4.61 4.86 -3.26
N SER A 178 4.41 6.05 -2.69
CA SER A 178 3.26 6.90 -2.97
C SER A 178 3.72 8.32 -3.32
N TYR A 179 3.34 9.37 -2.57
CA TYR A 179 3.84 10.72 -2.85
C TYR A 179 5.36 10.82 -2.65
N ASN A 180 6.03 11.28 -3.71
CA ASN A 180 7.46 11.63 -3.69
C ASN A 180 7.73 12.66 -4.79
N CYS A 181 8.10 13.90 -4.42
CA CYS A 181 8.40 14.97 -5.36
C CYS A 181 9.73 14.72 -6.10
N ARG A 182 9.67 14.01 -7.22
CA ARG A 182 10.83 13.59 -8.01
C ARG A 182 10.51 13.51 -9.50
N GLY A 183 11.54 13.58 -10.34
CA GLY A 183 11.43 13.21 -11.76
C GLY A 183 11.13 11.72 -11.95
N ARG A 184 10.68 11.34 -13.14
CA ARG A 184 10.44 9.94 -13.49
C ARG A 184 11.71 9.11 -13.30
N ASN A 185 11.55 7.90 -12.78
CA ASN A 185 12.63 6.94 -12.54
C ASN A 185 13.80 7.51 -11.73
N ASN A 186 13.53 8.54 -10.89
CA ASN A 186 14.55 9.28 -10.14
C ASN A 186 15.62 9.97 -11.00
N ILE A 187 15.37 10.16 -12.29
CA ILE A 187 16.30 10.82 -13.19
C ILE A 187 16.23 12.34 -12.99
N VAL A 188 17.39 12.96 -12.76
CA VAL A 188 17.51 14.42 -12.62
C VAL A 188 17.08 15.12 -13.93
N ALA A 189 16.30 16.19 -13.80
CA ALA A 189 15.73 16.96 -14.92
C ALA A 189 14.75 16.18 -15.82
N ALA A 190 14.39 14.93 -15.48
CA ALA A 190 13.31 14.25 -16.15
C ALA A 190 11.95 14.92 -15.86
N GLN A 191 10.97 14.63 -16.71
CA GLN A 191 9.58 15.08 -16.50
C GLN A 191 9.10 14.62 -15.11
N LEU A 192 8.31 15.47 -14.42
CA LEU A 192 7.78 15.15 -13.10
C LEU A 192 7.03 13.82 -13.11
N SER A 193 7.32 12.97 -12.12
CA SER A 193 6.62 11.71 -11.90
C SER A 193 5.18 11.97 -11.42
N GLU A 194 4.25 11.06 -11.69
CA GLU A 194 2.91 11.09 -11.11
C GLU A 194 2.92 10.91 -9.58
N HIS A 195 3.97 10.29 -9.01
CA HIS A 195 4.22 10.30 -7.57
C HIS A 195 4.39 11.72 -7.02
N GLY A 196 5.08 12.61 -7.76
CA GLY A 196 5.23 14.01 -7.37
C GLY A 196 3.92 14.79 -7.36
N LYS A 197 2.89 14.27 -7.99
CA LYS A 197 1.53 14.82 -8.03
C LYS A 197 0.57 14.12 -7.06
N ALA A 198 1.07 13.24 -6.18
CA ALA A 198 0.28 12.32 -5.36
C ALA A 198 -0.77 11.52 -6.18
N ASN A 199 -0.47 11.22 -7.44
CA ASN A 199 -1.36 10.64 -8.43
C ASN A 199 -0.97 9.20 -8.82
N ALA A 200 -0.06 8.58 -8.07
CA ALA A 200 0.48 7.23 -8.32
C ALA A 200 0.68 6.44 -7.04
N LEU A 201 0.65 5.12 -7.19
CA LEU A 201 0.95 4.15 -6.16
C LEU A 201 1.78 3.02 -6.76
N ASP A 202 2.91 2.69 -6.11
CA ASP A 202 3.70 1.49 -6.39
C ASP A 202 3.32 0.40 -5.40
N ILE A 203 3.04 -0.79 -5.88
CA ILE A 203 2.59 -1.94 -5.10
C ILE A 203 3.59 -3.08 -5.30
N HIS A 204 4.23 -3.51 -4.21
CA HIS A 204 5.16 -4.63 -4.24
C HIS A 204 4.43 -5.96 -4.06
N SER A 205 3.64 -6.08 -2.99
CA SER A 205 3.02 -7.34 -2.62
C SER A 205 1.67 -7.20 -1.94
N PHE A 206 0.94 -8.30 -1.90
CA PHE A 206 -0.22 -8.51 -1.05
C PHE A 206 0.14 -9.46 0.08
N ARG A 207 -0.28 -9.15 1.32
CA ARG A 207 -0.18 -10.05 2.45
C ARG A 207 -1.54 -10.60 2.79
N LEU A 208 -1.69 -11.91 2.82
CA LEU A 208 -2.90 -12.61 3.17
C LEU A 208 -3.05 -12.73 4.70
N LEU A 209 -4.26 -12.99 5.18
CA LEU A 209 -4.54 -13.15 6.62
C LEU A 209 -3.84 -14.37 7.25
N ASN A 210 -3.47 -15.38 6.45
CA ASN A 210 -2.66 -16.51 6.89
C ASN A 210 -1.14 -16.22 6.93
N GLY A 211 -0.73 -14.98 6.66
CA GLY A 211 0.67 -14.54 6.64
C GLY A 211 1.41 -14.74 5.30
N LYS A 212 0.81 -15.45 4.33
CA LYS A 212 1.41 -15.61 3.00
C LYS A 212 1.62 -14.25 2.34
N ILE A 213 2.81 -14.04 1.78
CA ILE A 213 3.13 -12.88 0.94
C ILE A 213 2.97 -13.30 -0.51
N VAL A 214 2.36 -12.45 -1.31
CA VAL A 214 2.10 -12.63 -2.74
C VAL A 214 2.72 -11.44 -3.45
N GLU A 215 3.94 -11.57 -3.90
CA GLU A 215 4.62 -10.57 -4.74
C GLU A 215 3.98 -10.57 -6.12
N LEU A 216 3.56 -9.39 -6.60
CA LEU A 216 2.81 -9.31 -7.86
C LEU A 216 3.67 -9.64 -9.09
N THR A 217 4.97 -9.49 -8.95
CA THR A 217 5.95 -9.70 -10.03
C THR A 217 6.61 -11.08 -9.99
N ASP A 218 6.41 -11.86 -8.91
CA ASP A 218 6.98 -13.20 -8.76
C ASP A 218 6.36 -14.18 -9.79
N PRO A 219 7.17 -14.76 -10.70
CA PRO A 219 6.69 -15.71 -11.70
C PRO A 219 6.16 -17.02 -11.11
N HIS A 220 6.50 -17.36 -9.84
CA HIS A 220 6.01 -18.56 -9.16
C HIS A 220 4.60 -18.41 -8.57
N ILE A 221 4.08 -17.18 -8.50
CA ILE A 221 2.67 -16.97 -8.15
C ILE A 221 1.78 -17.36 -9.33
N ALA A 222 0.62 -17.96 -9.04
CA ALA A 222 -0.32 -18.44 -10.05
C ALA A 222 -0.52 -17.42 -11.19
N ARG A 223 -0.26 -17.84 -12.43
CA ARG A 223 -0.33 -16.98 -13.61
C ARG A 223 -1.71 -16.34 -13.77
N ASP A 224 -2.78 -17.14 -13.61
CA ASP A 224 -4.15 -16.68 -13.78
C ASP A 224 -4.49 -15.55 -12.80
N PHE A 225 -4.04 -15.66 -11.55
CA PHE A 225 -4.18 -14.59 -10.56
C PHE A 225 -3.49 -13.29 -11.02
N ARG A 226 -2.24 -13.38 -11.49
CA ARG A 226 -1.48 -12.22 -11.96
C ARG A 226 -2.11 -11.58 -13.21
N GLU A 227 -2.61 -12.40 -14.15
CA GLU A 227 -3.32 -11.93 -15.34
C GLU A 227 -4.65 -11.25 -15.01
N ILE A 228 -5.44 -11.79 -14.08
CA ILE A 228 -6.70 -11.18 -13.63
C ILE A 228 -6.39 -9.84 -12.95
N THR A 229 -5.39 -9.81 -12.06
CA THR A 229 -4.95 -8.60 -11.36
C THR A 229 -4.46 -7.53 -12.35
N ARG A 230 -3.64 -7.92 -13.35
CA ARG A 230 -3.19 -7.03 -14.43
C ARG A 230 -4.36 -6.45 -15.21
N LYS A 231 -5.29 -7.30 -15.66
CA LYS A 231 -6.47 -6.87 -16.44
C LYS A 231 -7.34 -5.89 -15.68
N SER A 232 -7.59 -6.15 -14.40
CA SER A 232 -8.40 -5.28 -13.56
C SER A 232 -7.72 -3.93 -13.32
N ALA A 233 -6.40 -3.93 -13.04
CA ALA A 233 -5.61 -2.70 -12.90
C ALA A 233 -5.65 -1.87 -14.19
N CYS A 234 -5.38 -2.49 -15.35
CA CYS A 234 -5.40 -1.81 -16.66
C CYS A 234 -6.80 -1.29 -17.05
N GLY A 235 -7.85 -1.91 -16.54
CA GLY A 235 -9.23 -1.42 -16.70
C GLY A 235 -9.54 -0.18 -15.87
N ARG A 236 -8.90 -0.03 -14.71
CA ARG A 236 -9.20 1.03 -13.75
C ARG A 236 -8.24 2.21 -13.85
N PHE A 237 -6.94 1.97 -13.96
CA PHE A 237 -5.92 3.02 -13.99
C PHE A 237 -5.55 3.44 -15.43
N PHE A 238 -5.04 4.66 -15.59
CA PHE A 238 -4.62 5.18 -16.88
C PHE A 238 -3.21 4.74 -17.26
N THR A 239 -2.36 4.46 -16.27
CA THR A 239 -1.06 3.81 -16.46
C THR A 239 -0.96 2.61 -15.54
N VAL A 240 -0.47 1.51 -16.06
CA VAL A 240 -0.02 0.35 -15.31
C VAL A 240 1.32 -0.09 -15.87
N LEU A 241 2.37 -0.10 -15.04
CA LEU A 241 3.70 -0.56 -15.40
C LEU A 241 4.11 -1.68 -14.45
N GLY A 242 4.74 -2.70 -14.97
CA GLY A 242 5.29 -3.82 -14.23
C GLY A 242 6.47 -4.41 -15.00
N PRO A 243 6.91 -5.64 -14.73
CA PRO A 243 8.00 -6.29 -15.43
C PRO A 243 7.86 -6.18 -16.95
N GLY A 244 8.98 -5.88 -17.63
CA GLY A 244 9.02 -5.74 -19.09
C GLY A 244 8.55 -4.38 -19.62
N SER A 245 8.18 -3.42 -18.77
CA SER A 245 7.74 -2.10 -19.24
C SER A 245 8.90 -1.17 -19.63
N ASP A 246 9.81 -0.90 -18.71
CA ASP A 246 10.89 0.09 -18.90
C ASP A 246 12.18 -0.23 -18.13
N GLY A 247 12.23 -1.40 -17.48
CA GLY A 247 13.38 -1.84 -16.67
C GLY A 247 13.45 -1.24 -15.26
N TYR A 248 12.52 -0.35 -14.88
CA TYR A 248 12.45 0.25 -13.55
C TYR A 248 11.33 -0.34 -12.69
N HIS A 249 10.45 -1.17 -13.28
CA HIS A 249 9.27 -1.75 -12.63
C HIS A 249 9.34 -3.28 -12.59
N GLU A 250 10.56 -3.85 -12.45
CA GLU A 250 10.74 -5.31 -12.47
C GLU A 250 10.32 -5.99 -11.17
N ASP A 251 10.30 -5.27 -10.04
CA ASP A 251 10.02 -5.77 -8.69
C ASP A 251 8.72 -5.22 -8.07
N HIS A 252 7.99 -4.35 -8.77
CA HIS A 252 6.74 -3.78 -8.30
C HIS A 252 5.80 -3.43 -9.46
N VAL A 253 4.56 -3.12 -9.13
CA VAL A 253 3.55 -2.66 -10.09
C VAL A 253 3.19 -1.22 -9.79
N HIS A 254 3.46 -0.34 -10.74
CA HIS A 254 3.07 1.07 -10.71
C HIS A 254 1.67 1.24 -11.29
N VAL A 255 0.83 2.02 -10.62
CA VAL A 255 -0.49 2.44 -11.11
C VAL A 255 -0.67 3.94 -10.95
N ASP A 256 -1.23 4.62 -11.96
CA ASP A 256 -1.52 6.05 -11.90
C ASP A 256 -2.79 6.46 -12.67
N LEU A 257 -3.26 7.69 -12.41
CA LEU A 257 -4.40 8.30 -13.10
C LEU A 257 -3.98 9.39 -14.11
N ARG A 258 -2.78 9.30 -14.68
CA ARG A 258 -2.31 10.26 -15.67
C ARG A 258 -3.19 10.25 -16.90
N GLN A 259 -3.93 11.34 -17.10
CA GLN A 259 -4.68 11.54 -18.33
C GLN A 259 -3.73 11.85 -19.50
N ARG A 260 -4.00 11.24 -20.64
CA ARG A 260 -3.29 11.46 -21.89
C ARG A 260 -4.27 11.91 -22.97
N THR A 261 -3.73 12.59 -23.99
CA THR A 261 -4.52 13.00 -25.16
C THR A 261 -5.29 11.83 -25.76
N ARG A 262 -6.54 12.06 -26.15
CA ARG A 262 -7.44 11.07 -26.75
C ARG A 262 -7.78 9.88 -25.81
N GLY A 263 -7.60 10.02 -24.49
CA GLY A 263 -7.93 8.98 -23.52
C GLY A 263 -7.03 7.74 -23.60
N TYR A 264 -5.82 7.86 -24.18
CA TYR A 264 -4.87 6.74 -24.28
C TYR A 264 -4.47 6.25 -22.90
N ARG A 265 -4.57 4.93 -22.69
CA ARG A 265 -4.12 4.22 -21.51
C ARG A 265 -2.86 3.42 -21.80
N LEU A 266 -1.92 3.39 -20.86
CA LEU A 266 -0.68 2.62 -20.95
C LEU A 266 -0.75 1.44 -20.00
N CYS A 267 -0.74 0.23 -20.55
CA CYS A 267 -0.75 -1.01 -19.78
C CYS A 267 0.39 -1.90 -20.25
N GLN A 268 1.51 -1.87 -19.54
CA GLN A 268 2.73 -2.63 -19.82
C GLN A 268 3.15 -3.39 -18.55
N TRP A 269 2.78 -4.64 -18.49
CA TRP A 269 3.13 -5.56 -17.42
C TRP A 269 3.12 -6.97 -17.99
N ASP A 270 4.31 -7.53 -18.20
CA ASP A 270 4.49 -8.89 -18.66
C ASP A 270 4.30 -9.86 -17.51
N VAL A 271 3.31 -10.73 -17.62
CA VAL A 271 3.10 -11.83 -16.68
C VAL A 271 3.94 -13.01 -17.11
N ARG A 272 5.21 -13.03 -16.67
CA ARG A 272 6.20 -14.05 -17.06
C ARG A 272 5.96 -15.36 -16.32
N ASP A 273 6.29 -16.48 -16.96
CA ASP A 273 6.38 -17.78 -16.30
C ASP A 273 7.78 -17.96 -15.67
N PRO A 274 7.93 -18.85 -14.69
CA PRO A 274 9.24 -19.17 -14.16
C PRO A 274 10.18 -19.68 -15.26
N GLU A 275 11.44 -19.24 -15.22
CA GLU A 275 12.43 -19.81 -16.13
C GLU A 275 12.59 -21.31 -15.86
N PRO A 276 12.60 -22.16 -16.91
CA PRO A 276 12.87 -23.58 -16.73
C PRO A 276 14.26 -23.76 -16.10
N PRO A 277 14.45 -24.80 -15.24
CA PRO A 277 15.76 -25.10 -14.69
C PRO A 277 16.81 -25.19 -15.81
N ALA A 278 18.02 -24.70 -15.56
CA ALA A 278 19.09 -24.63 -16.56
C ALA A 278 19.40 -25.99 -17.22
N GLU A 279 19.18 -27.08 -16.51
CA GLU A 279 19.34 -28.47 -17.03
C GLU A 279 18.30 -28.80 -18.12
N SER A 280 17.08 -28.25 -18.04
CA SER A 280 16.04 -28.38 -19.07
C SER A 280 16.32 -27.53 -20.31
N ALA A 281 16.96 -26.39 -20.14
CA ALA A 281 17.36 -25.51 -21.26
C ALA A 281 18.48 -26.15 -22.10
N ALA A 282 19.39 -26.89 -21.46
CA ALA A 282 20.46 -27.64 -22.18
C ALA A 282 19.90 -28.79 -23.03
N ALA A 283 18.82 -29.43 -22.60
CA ALA A 283 18.17 -30.52 -23.34
C ALA A 283 17.38 -30.02 -24.57
N SER A 284 17.08 -28.75 -24.66
CA SER A 284 16.35 -28.16 -25.79
C SER A 284 17.27 -27.63 -26.90
N GLN A 285 18.59 -27.82 -26.77
CA GLN A 285 19.50 -27.49 -27.90
C GLN A 285 19.26 -28.46 -29.03
N VAL A 286 18.62 -27.98 -30.10
CA VAL A 286 18.50 -28.72 -31.35
C VAL A 286 19.90 -29.11 -31.82
N PRO A 287 20.19 -30.41 -32.07
CA PRO A 287 21.49 -30.80 -32.54
C PRO A 287 21.87 -30.03 -33.82
N LEU A 288 23.04 -29.45 -33.82
CA LEU A 288 23.53 -28.77 -35.01
C LEU A 288 23.55 -29.75 -36.21
N PRO A 289 23.09 -29.34 -37.39
CA PRO A 289 23.15 -30.20 -38.54
C PRO A 289 24.60 -30.61 -38.82
N PRO A 290 24.84 -31.84 -39.31
CA PRO A 290 26.19 -32.33 -39.56
C PRO A 290 26.93 -31.39 -40.55
N PRO A 291 28.24 -31.23 -40.38
CA PRO A 291 29.01 -30.36 -41.26
C PRO A 291 28.89 -30.81 -42.74
N ARG A 292 28.69 -29.87 -43.63
CA ARG A 292 28.58 -30.15 -45.08
C ARG A 292 29.80 -30.92 -45.57
N PRO A 293 29.62 -31.95 -46.42
CA PRO A 293 30.74 -32.65 -47.05
C PRO A 293 31.62 -31.64 -47.80
N LYS A 294 32.93 -31.75 -47.58
CA LYS A 294 33.89 -30.96 -48.38
C LYS A 294 33.86 -31.48 -49.80
N PHE A 295 33.43 -30.65 -50.75
CA PHE A 295 33.56 -30.97 -52.16
C PHE A 295 35.06 -30.89 -52.52
N GLU A 296 35.72 -32.06 -52.77
CA GLU A 296 37.01 -32.09 -53.38
C GLU A 296 36.84 -31.75 -54.84
N ALA A 297 37.36 -30.60 -55.26
CA ALA A 297 37.43 -30.21 -56.65
C ALA A 297 38.38 -31.17 -57.40
N LYS A 298 37.85 -32.09 -58.24
CA LYS A 298 38.61 -32.88 -59.12
C LYS A 298 39.43 -31.98 -60.09
N ARG A 299 40.76 -31.90 -59.89
CA ARG A 299 41.67 -31.26 -60.83
C ARG A 299 41.55 -31.99 -62.20
N ARG A 300 41.01 -31.30 -63.15
CA ARG A 300 41.14 -31.75 -64.57
C ARG A 300 42.62 -31.65 -64.99
N LYS A 301 43.24 -32.78 -65.27
CA LYS A 301 44.53 -32.80 -65.95
C LYS A 301 44.25 -32.45 -67.41
N SER A 302 44.91 -31.41 -67.93
CA SER A 302 45.05 -31.04 -69.29
C SER A 302 46.07 -31.93 -69.97
#